data_65ca693e43a5f2d1b2bbdaee796842ec
#
_entry.id   65ca693e43a5f2d1b2bbdaee796842ec
#
_cell.length_a   1.000
_cell.length_b   1.000
_cell.length_c   1.000
_cell.angle_alpha   90.00
_cell.angle_beta   90.00
_cell.angle_gamma   90.00
#
_symmetry.space_group_name_H-M   'P 1'
#
loop_
_entity.id
_entity.type
_entity.pdbx_description
1 polymer ?
#
loop_
_entity_poly.entity_id
_entity_poly.type
_entity_poly.pdbx_seq_one_letter_code
_entity_poly.pdbx_strand_id
1 'polypeptide(L)'
;MADCKTHQKLKIIVKPVPVSQYHKSKAEFYNQSREPYTQKGAHMDAAQILKPFANEHILADTKETATAEHTSVIITMQNVNKSYKMGSGSLHVLKDISLTVEQGEYLAILGPSGSGKSTLMNIIGCMDVLDEGTYNLDGVEIEKAKEKELTNIRNQKIGFIFQKYHLIPTYNVLQNIVMPLLMRGMTLKDARDASMDTIAMLGLAERIDHKPNELSGGQQQRVAIARALVGQPAILLADEPTGALDRNSGKEVL
;
A
#
# COMPACT_ATOMS: atom_id res chain seq x y z
N MET A 1 17.82 -31.49 -7.02
CA MET A 1 16.59 -31.03 -6.34
C MET A 1 16.90 -29.62 -5.85
N ALA A 2 16.48 -28.61 -6.60
CA ALA A 2 16.77 -27.21 -6.28
C ALA A 2 15.70 -26.70 -5.33
N ASP A 3 16.16 -26.31 -4.15
CA ASP A 3 15.37 -25.68 -3.08
C ASP A 3 14.76 -24.38 -3.64
N CYS A 4 13.44 -24.39 -3.87
CA CYS A 4 12.68 -23.17 -4.18
C CYS A 4 12.53 -22.36 -2.87
N LYS A 5 13.59 -21.67 -2.48
CA LYS A 5 13.53 -20.70 -1.37
C LYS A 5 12.57 -19.60 -1.79
N THR A 6 11.42 -19.56 -1.15
CA THR A 6 10.41 -18.51 -1.25
C THR A 6 11.06 -17.17 -0.93
N HIS A 7 11.32 -16.38 -1.96
CA HIS A 7 11.80 -15.01 -1.80
C HIS A 7 10.60 -14.16 -1.35
N GLN A 8 10.65 -13.68 -0.13
CA GLN A 8 9.68 -12.72 0.39
C GLN A 8 9.79 -11.41 -0.41
N LYS A 9 8.65 -10.85 -0.83
CA LYS A 9 8.59 -9.64 -1.65
C LYS A 9 7.90 -8.52 -0.86
N LEU A 10 8.65 -7.50 -0.49
CA LEU A 10 8.09 -6.24 -0.02
C LEU A 10 7.85 -5.33 -1.23
N LYS A 11 6.69 -4.69 -1.29
CA LYS A 11 6.36 -3.74 -2.35
C LYS A 11 6.06 -2.37 -1.75
N ILE A 12 6.72 -1.36 -2.26
CA ILE A 12 6.44 0.05 -1.97
C ILE A 12 5.84 0.64 -3.23
N ILE A 13 4.66 1.21 -3.12
CA ILE A 13 3.98 1.89 -4.23
C ILE A 13 3.84 3.34 -3.83
N VAL A 14 4.47 4.23 -4.57
CA VAL A 14 4.33 5.68 -4.37
C VAL A 14 3.24 6.19 -5.30
N LYS A 15 2.24 6.86 -4.74
CA LYS A 15 1.04 7.26 -5.48
C LYS A 15 1.30 8.48 -6.36
N PRO A 16 0.91 8.46 -7.65
CA PRO A 16 1.15 9.57 -8.54
C PRO A 16 -0.04 10.48 -8.88
N VAL A 17 -1.30 10.25 -8.48
CA VAL A 17 -2.41 10.99 -9.10
C VAL A 17 -3.39 11.62 -8.12
N PRO A 18 -3.71 12.93 -8.24
CA PRO A 18 -4.83 13.55 -7.52
C PRO A 18 -6.17 13.01 -8.03
N VAL A 19 -7.11 12.80 -7.10
CA VAL A 19 -8.47 12.24 -7.34
C VAL A 19 -9.26 12.98 -8.45
N SER A 20 -8.93 14.23 -8.74
CA SER A 20 -9.54 15.01 -9.84
C SER A 20 -9.34 14.39 -11.23
N GLN A 21 -8.31 13.59 -11.45
CA GLN A 21 -8.10 12.88 -12.72
C GLN A 21 -8.90 11.56 -12.80
N TYR A 22 -9.32 11.00 -11.66
CA TYR A 22 -10.19 9.82 -11.64
C TYR A 22 -11.60 10.07 -12.21
N HIS A 23 -12.08 11.30 -12.12
CA HIS A 23 -13.40 11.66 -12.71
C HIS A 23 -13.39 11.67 -14.25
N LYS A 24 -12.23 11.89 -14.90
CA LYS A 24 -12.13 11.83 -16.36
C LYS A 24 -12.03 10.41 -16.91
N SER A 25 -11.26 9.53 -16.23
CA SER A 25 -11.16 8.12 -16.63
C SER A 25 -12.43 7.31 -16.30
N LYS A 26 -13.23 7.77 -15.31
CA LYS A 26 -14.53 7.15 -14.95
C LYS A 26 -15.52 7.16 -16.11
N ALA A 27 -15.57 8.24 -16.91
CA ALA A 27 -16.46 8.34 -18.05
C ALA A 27 -16.05 7.39 -19.21
N GLU A 28 -14.75 7.16 -19.39
CA GLU A 28 -14.24 6.24 -20.41
C GLU A 28 -14.36 4.79 -19.97
N PHE A 29 -14.09 4.47 -18.70
CA PHE A 29 -14.22 3.11 -18.15
C PHE A 29 -15.69 2.65 -18.08
N TYR A 30 -16.61 3.55 -17.71
CA TYR A 30 -18.06 3.26 -17.64
C TYR A 30 -18.68 3.06 -19.03
N ASN A 31 -18.13 3.70 -20.07
CA ASN A 31 -18.61 3.53 -21.45
C ASN A 31 -18.07 2.26 -22.14
N GLN A 32 -16.94 1.71 -21.71
CA GLN A 32 -16.41 0.45 -22.22
C GLN A 32 -17.00 -0.80 -21.54
N SER A 33 -17.60 -0.68 -20.36
CA SER A 33 -18.16 -1.80 -19.59
C SER A 33 -19.68 -1.94 -19.68
N ARG A 34 -20.30 -1.54 -20.81
CA ARG A 34 -21.73 -1.76 -21.07
C ARG A 34 -22.06 -3.17 -21.56
N GLU A 35 -21.36 -4.19 -21.09
CA GLU A 35 -21.89 -5.56 -21.12
C GLU A 35 -22.41 -5.93 -19.71
N PRO A 36 -23.59 -6.59 -19.64
CA PRO A 36 -24.15 -6.96 -18.35
C PRO A 36 -23.23 -7.97 -17.66
N TYR A 37 -22.79 -7.65 -16.47
CA TYR A 37 -22.02 -8.53 -15.58
C TYR A 37 -22.85 -9.77 -15.28
N THR A 38 -22.75 -10.77 -16.13
CA THR A 38 -23.21 -12.12 -15.83
C THR A 38 -22.16 -12.79 -14.94
N GLN A 39 -22.62 -13.18 -13.76
CA GLN A 39 -21.98 -13.98 -12.74
C GLN A 39 -20.94 -14.99 -13.29
N LYS A 40 -19.66 -14.63 -13.25
CA LYS A 40 -18.54 -15.54 -13.06
C LYS A 40 -17.53 -14.80 -12.20
N GLY A 41 -17.31 -15.32 -10.99
CA GLY A 41 -16.43 -14.71 -9.99
C GLY A 41 -15.00 -14.60 -10.48
N ALA A 42 -14.64 -13.49 -11.08
CA ALA A 42 -13.27 -13.16 -11.42
C ALA A 42 -12.55 -12.74 -10.11
N HIS A 43 -11.73 -13.63 -9.59
CA HIS A 43 -10.75 -13.30 -8.55
C HIS A 43 -9.70 -12.37 -9.17
N MET A 44 -9.80 -11.05 -8.90
CA MET A 44 -8.73 -10.11 -9.23
C MET A 44 -7.59 -10.24 -8.20
N ASP A 45 -6.37 -10.45 -8.68
CA ASP A 45 -5.15 -10.44 -7.89
C ASP A 45 -4.89 -9.02 -7.33
N ALA A 46 -4.29 -8.93 -6.13
CA ALA A 46 -3.90 -7.66 -5.53
C ALA A 46 -3.00 -6.82 -6.44
N ALA A 47 -2.15 -7.46 -7.26
CA ALA A 47 -1.35 -6.77 -8.26
C ALA A 47 -2.22 -6.15 -9.36
N GLN A 48 -3.30 -6.80 -9.78
CA GLN A 48 -4.25 -6.26 -10.76
C GLN A 48 -5.10 -5.14 -10.17
N ILE A 49 -5.45 -5.24 -8.86
CA ILE A 49 -6.17 -4.18 -8.14
C ILE A 49 -5.27 -2.93 -7.98
N LEU A 50 -3.97 -3.11 -7.80
CA LEU A 50 -3.02 -2.02 -7.60
C LEU A 50 -2.47 -1.45 -8.92
N LYS A 51 -2.59 -2.15 -10.06
CA LYS A 51 -2.18 -1.67 -11.40
C LYS A 51 -2.71 -0.28 -11.77
N PRO A 52 -3.98 0.07 -11.54
CA PRO A 52 -4.47 1.41 -11.84
C PRO A 52 -3.80 2.53 -11.02
N PHE A 53 -3.08 2.15 -9.97
CA PHE A 53 -2.33 3.08 -9.11
C PHE A 53 -0.84 3.11 -9.41
N ALA A 54 -0.35 2.22 -10.29
CA ALA A 54 0.98 2.23 -10.85
C ALA A 54 0.92 2.89 -12.25
N ASN A 55 1.75 3.89 -12.51
CA ASN A 55 1.90 4.42 -13.86
C ASN A 55 2.53 3.33 -14.75
N GLU A 56 1.74 2.64 -15.56
CA GLU A 56 2.26 1.96 -16.73
C GLU A 56 2.55 3.05 -17.77
N HIS A 57 3.81 3.44 -17.92
CA HIS A 57 4.26 4.04 -19.16
C HIS A 57 4.09 2.98 -20.25
N ILE A 58 3.02 3.12 -21.00
CA ILE A 58 2.83 2.46 -22.29
C ILE A 58 3.99 2.93 -23.16
N LEU A 59 4.88 2.01 -23.50
CA LEU A 59 5.84 2.20 -24.57
C LEU A 59 5.04 2.28 -25.90
N ALA A 60 4.60 3.47 -26.26
CA ALA A 60 4.19 3.79 -27.59
C ALA A 60 5.27 4.74 -28.17
N ASP A 61 5.95 4.24 -29.21
CA ASP A 61 6.82 5.04 -30.06
C ASP A 61 6.11 6.33 -30.52
N THR A 62 6.44 7.45 -29.91
CA THR A 62 6.29 8.77 -30.50
C THR A 62 7.43 9.64 -29.99
N LYS A 63 8.37 9.92 -30.89
CA LYS A 63 9.32 11.01 -30.75
C LYS A 63 8.51 12.32 -30.74
N GLU A 64 8.30 12.89 -29.57
CA GLU A 64 8.01 14.32 -29.44
C GLU A 64 8.50 14.79 -28.07
N THR A 65 9.29 15.84 -28.13
CA THR A 65 9.86 16.72 -27.11
C THR A 65 9.20 16.61 -25.72
N ALA A 66 9.76 15.79 -24.82
CA ALA A 66 9.45 15.79 -23.42
C ALA A 66 10.11 17.01 -22.76
N THR A 67 9.31 18.00 -22.39
CA THR A 67 9.65 18.91 -21.29
C THR A 67 9.86 18.04 -20.05
N ALA A 68 11.05 18.13 -19.43
CA ALA A 68 11.38 17.40 -18.22
C ALA A 68 10.35 17.74 -17.11
N GLU A 69 9.36 16.88 -16.90
CA GLU A 69 8.55 16.92 -15.70
C GLU A 69 9.49 16.57 -14.53
N HIS A 70 9.71 17.52 -13.65
CA HIS A 70 10.43 17.30 -12.40
C HIS A 70 9.60 16.34 -11.55
N THR A 71 9.93 15.06 -11.61
CA THR A 71 9.39 14.07 -10.68
C THR A 71 9.87 14.42 -9.28
N SER A 72 8.94 14.69 -8.36
CA SER A 72 9.29 15.06 -6.99
C SER A 72 9.72 13.80 -6.22
N VAL A 73 10.89 13.86 -5.56
CA VAL A 73 11.35 12.80 -4.67
C VAL A 73 10.45 12.75 -3.43
N ILE A 74 9.89 11.58 -3.14
CA ILE A 74 8.98 11.36 -2.01
C ILE A 74 9.69 10.71 -0.80
N ILE A 75 10.68 9.84 -1.04
CA ILE A 75 11.50 9.20 -0.01
C ILE A 75 12.98 9.46 -0.32
N THR A 76 13.71 9.93 0.69
CA THR A 76 15.18 9.95 0.67
C THR A 76 15.69 9.37 1.98
N MET A 77 16.48 8.31 1.90
CA MET A 77 17.18 7.70 3.02
C MET A 77 18.67 7.70 2.72
N GLN A 78 19.52 8.06 3.71
CA GLN A 78 20.97 8.06 3.55
C GLN A 78 21.64 7.44 4.76
N ASN A 79 22.48 6.44 4.51
CA ASN A 79 23.29 5.72 5.51
C ASN A 79 22.48 5.25 6.73
N VAL A 80 21.25 4.75 6.48
CA VAL A 80 20.36 4.32 7.54
C VAL A 80 20.85 3.02 8.15
N ASN A 81 21.04 3.05 9.47
CA ASN A 81 21.47 1.92 10.28
C ASN A 81 20.40 1.59 11.33
N LYS A 82 20.23 0.29 11.60
CA LYS A 82 19.32 -0.21 12.64
C LYS A 82 19.86 -1.46 13.30
N SER A 83 19.89 -1.43 14.63
CA SER A 83 20.31 -2.55 15.46
C SER A 83 19.26 -2.85 16.53
N TYR A 84 19.13 -4.12 16.90
CA TYR A 84 18.28 -4.56 18.02
C TYR A 84 19.11 -5.23 19.09
N LYS A 85 18.84 -4.93 20.36
CA LYS A 85 19.45 -5.60 21.50
C LYS A 85 18.92 -7.03 21.61
N MET A 86 19.81 -8.01 21.65
CA MET A 86 19.49 -9.43 21.83
C MET A 86 20.31 -10.01 23.00
N GLY A 87 19.70 -10.11 24.17
CA GLY A 87 20.40 -10.56 25.38
C GLY A 87 21.59 -9.65 25.71
N SER A 88 22.80 -10.23 25.76
CA SER A 88 24.05 -9.50 26.01
C SER A 88 24.69 -8.91 24.75
N GLY A 89 24.10 -9.14 23.55
CA GLY A 89 24.63 -8.67 22.26
C GLY A 89 23.72 -7.69 21.56
N SER A 90 24.17 -7.24 20.39
CA SER A 90 23.39 -6.40 19.45
C SER A 90 23.39 -7.06 18.08
N LEU A 91 22.22 -7.12 17.44
CA LEU A 91 22.07 -7.56 16.05
C LEU A 91 21.92 -6.35 15.15
N HIS A 92 22.93 -6.06 14.31
CA HIS A 92 22.88 -5.00 13.30
C HIS A 92 22.13 -5.52 12.07
N VAL A 93 20.89 -5.06 11.90
CA VAL A 93 19.94 -5.56 10.88
C VAL A 93 20.00 -4.74 9.59
N LEU A 94 19.99 -3.41 9.68
CA LEU A 94 20.17 -2.54 8.52
C LEU A 94 21.56 -1.90 8.60
N LYS A 95 22.30 -1.93 7.48
CA LYS A 95 23.68 -1.47 7.38
C LYS A 95 23.80 -0.51 6.22
N ASP A 96 23.99 0.77 6.52
CA ASP A 96 24.24 1.84 5.54
C ASP A 96 23.25 1.87 4.37
N ILE A 97 21.95 1.68 4.65
CA ILE A 97 20.93 1.66 3.62
C ILE A 97 20.70 3.08 3.11
N SER A 98 20.91 3.26 1.80
CA SER A 98 20.57 4.49 1.09
C SER A 98 19.58 4.18 -0.02
N LEU A 99 18.52 4.99 -0.11
CA LEU A 99 17.38 4.77 -1.00
C LEU A 99 16.74 6.10 -1.37
N THR A 100 16.45 6.27 -2.65
CA THR A 100 15.63 7.39 -3.14
C THR A 100 14.45 6.80 -3.92
N VAL A 101 13.24 7.34 -3.67
CA VAL A 101 12.01 6.93 -4.37
C VAL A 101 11.29 8.18 -4.86
N GLU A 102 10.94 8.19 -6.13
CA GLU A 102 10.24 9.29 -6.77
C GLU A 102 8.71 9.12 -6.68
N GLN A 103 8.00 10.20 -6.85
CA GLN A 103 6.54 10.16 -6.90
C GLN A 103 6.08 9.36 -8.13
N GLY A 104 5.21 8.37 -7.91
CA GLY A 104 4.74 7.49 -8.97
C GLY A 104 5.56 6.22 -9.15
N GLU A 105 6.69 6.11 -8.48
CA GLU A 105 7.56 4.95 -8.60
C GLU A 105 6.96 3.72 -7.90
N TYR A 106 7.21 2.56 -8.52
CA TYR A 106 6.93 1.25 -7.95
C TYR A 106 8.24 0.56 -7.59
N LEU A 107 8.50 0.42 -6.29
CA LEU A 107 9.70 -0.23 -5.79
C LEU A 107 9.38 -1.61 -5.20
N ALA A 108 10.12 -2.64 -5.61
CA ALA A 108 10.07 -3.97 -5.01
C ALA A 108 11.38 -4.31 -4.31
N ILE A 109 11.32 -4.57 -3.01
CA ILE A 109 12.48 -5.00 -2.22
C ILE A 109 12.44 -6.53 -2.08
N LEU A 110 13.44 -7.20 -2.62
CA LEU A 110 13.56 -8.65 -2.64
C LEU A 110 14.72 -9.11 -1.74
N GLY A 111 14.58 -10.27 -1.13
CA GLY A 111 15.66 -10.85 -0.34
C GLY A 111 15.21 -12.08 0.46
N PRO A 112 16.15 -12.87 1.00
CA PRO A 112 15.84 -14.04 1.83
C PRO A 112 15.15 -13.63 3.14
N SER A 113 14.52 -14.61 3.83
CA SER A 113 13.99 -14.38 5.17
C SER A 113 15.12 -13.93 6.11
N GLY A 114 14.82 -12.96 6.99
CA GLY A 114 15.82 -12.39 7.92
C GLY A 114 16.76 -11.34 7.33
N SER A 115 16.61 -10.94 6.06
CA SER A 115 17.47 -9.92 5.43
C SER A 115 17.13 -8.46 5.82
N GLY A 116 16.26 -8.24 6.79
CA GLY A 116 15.93 -6.89 7.27
C GLY A 116 14.78 -6.19 6.52
N LYS A 117 14.10 -6.85 5.56
CA LYS A 117 13.00 -6.22 4.78
C LYS A 117 11.88 -5.66 5.65
N SER A 118 11.38 -6.43 6.60
CA SER A 118 10.32 -5.97 7.51
C SER A 118 10.80 -4.84 8.42
N THR A 119 12.08 -4.87 8.83
CA THR A 119 12.70 -3.76 9.57
C THR A 119 12.74 -2.49 8.73
N LEU A 120 13.17 -2.60 7.47
CA LEU A 120 13.20 -1.47 6.54
C LEU A 120 11.79 -0.93 6.29
N MET A 121 10.80 -1.81 6.09
CA MET A 121 9.40 -1.43 5.94
C MET A 121 8.87 -0.70 7.18
N ASN A 122 9.21 -1.16 8.38
CA ASN A 122 8.80 -0.51 9.63
C ASN A 122 9.40 0.89 9.78
N ILE A 123 10.66 1.09 9.36
CA ILE A 123 11.30 2.41 9.37
C ILE A 123 10.65 3.31 8.32
N ILE A 124 10.48 2.85 7.07
CA ILE A 124 9.82 3.62 6.02
C ILE A 124 8.38 3.96 6.44
N GLY A 125 7.71 3.02 7.11
CA GLY A 125 6.37 3.18 7.64
C GLY A 125 6.26 4.02 8.92
N CYS A 126 7.37 4.57 9.42
CA CYS A 126 7.41 5.30 10.69
C CYS A 126 6.87 4.50 11.89
N MET A 127 6.92 3.16 11.84
CA MET A 127 6.56 2.26 12.95
C MET A 127 7.74 1.96 13.87
N ASP A 128 8.96 2.13 13.36
CA ASP A 128 10.21 2.08 14.10
C ASP A 128 11.09 3.26 13.70
N VAL A 129 12.09 3.58 14.52
CA VAL A 129 13.03 4.67 14.28
C VAL A 129 14.40 4.10 13.86
N LEU A 130 15.11 4.82 13.01
CA LEU A 130 16.50 4.50 12.67
C LEU A 130 17.41 4.85 13.86
N ASP A 131 18.55 4.17 13.95
CA ASP A 131 19.55 4.47 14.99
C ASP A 131 20.55 5.53 14.49
N GLU A 132 20.91 5.48 13.18
CA GLU A 132 21.82 6.41 12.53
C GLU A 132 21.39 6.64 11.08
N GLY A 133 21.84 7.74 10.46
CA GLY A 133 21.52 8.16 9.12
C GLY A 133 20.42 9.22 9.07
N THR A 134 19.87 9.45 7.88
CA THR A 134 18.76 10.41 7.67
C THR A 134 17.62 9.76 6.90
N TYR A 135 16.40 10.18 7.19
CA TYR A 135 15.21 9.75 6.47
C TYR A 135 14.26 10.94 6.27
N ASN A 136 14.07 11.35 5.02
CA ASN A 136 13.09 12.36 4.63
C ASN A 136 11.91 11.68 3.91
N LEU A 137 10.70 11.96 4.37
CA LEU A 137 9.45 11.52 3.74
C LEU A 137 8.62 12.76 3.36
N ASP A 138 8.50 13.00 2.06
CA ASP A 138 7.68 14.09 1.51
C ASP A 138 7.99 15.43 2.20
N GLY A 139 9.30 15.76 2.28
CA GLY A 139 9.81 16.99 2.87
C GLY A 139 9.94 16.99 4.39
N VAL A 140 9.56 15.90 5.09
CA VAL A 140 9.63 15.81 6.55
C VAL A 140 10.80 14.95 6.99
N GLU A 141 11.69 15.49 7.85
CA GLU A 141 12.83 14.79 8.47
C GLU A 141 12.32 13.86 9.59
N ILE A 142 12.25 12.57 9.31
CA ILE A 142 11.62 11.56 10.18
C ILE A 142 12.46 11.30 11.44
N GLU A 143 13.79 11.31 11.33
CA GLU A 143 14.69 11.07 12.45
C GLU A 143 14.60 12.16 13.53
N LYS A 144 14.08 13.34 13.20
CA LYS A 144 13.87 14.45 14.13
C LYS A 144 12.45 14.54 14.68
N ALA A 145 11.52 13.76 14.10
CA ALA A 145 10.11 13.81 14.44
C ALA A 145 9.83 13.14 15.81
N LYS A 146 8.97 13.76 16.61
CA LYS A 146 8.49 13.18 17.86
C LYS A 146 7.38 12.17 17.60
N GLU A 147 7.11 11.28 18.57
CA GLU A 147 6.10 10.20 18.41
C GLU A 147 4.71 10.74 17.98
N LYS A 148 4.29 11.89 18.47
CA LYS A 148 3.03 12.52 18.05
C LYS A 148 3.05 12.91 16.58
N GLU A 149 4.17 13.40 16.08
CA GLU A 149 4.36 13.77 14.67
C GLU A 149 4.43 12.53 13.80
N LEU A 150 5.17 11.50 14.22
CA LEU A 150 5.21 10.19 13.55
C LEU A 150 3.82 9.56 13.45
N THR A 151 3.00 9.65 14.50
CA THR A 151 1.61 9.18 14.49
C THR A 151 0.78 9.91 13.43
N ASN A 152 0.92 11.23 13.30
CA ASN A 152 0.23 12.01 12.28
C ASN A 152 0.72 11.65 10.87
N ILE A 153 2.02 11.49 10.68
CA ILE A 153 2.62 11.09 9.41
C ILE A 153 2.11 9.71 8.98
N ARG A 154 2.14 8.72 9.89
CA ARG A 154 1.57 7.37 9.64
C ARG A 154 0.13 7.46 9.15
N ASN A 155 -0.69 8.23 9.83
CA ASN A 155 -2.11 8.33 9.49
C ASN A 155 -2.34 9.08 8.17
N GLN A 156 -1.59 10.17 7.90
CA GLN A 156 -1.87 11.04 6.76
C GLN A 156 -1.16 10.64 5.48
N LYS A 157 0.09 10.16 5.59
CA LYS A 157 0.98 9.95 4.43
C LYS A 157 1.18 8.49 4.06
N ILE A 158 0.85 7.53 4.94
CA ILE A 158 1.20 6.13 4.75
C ILE A 158 -0.02 5.23 4.77
N GLY A 159 -0.19 4.42 3.73
CA GLY A 159 -1.15 3.33 3.68
C GLY A 159 -0.45 1.99 3.86
N PHE A 160 -0.95 1.13 4.76
CA PHE A 160 -0.39 -0.19 5.02
C PHE A 160 -1.30 -1.30 4.52
N ILE A 161 -0.72 -2.23 3.77
CA ILE A 161 -1.35 -3.49 3.35
C ILE A 161 -0.51 -4.63 3.91
N PHE A 162 -1.03 -5.29 4.93
CA PHE A 162 -0.35 -6.40 5.62
C PHE A 162 -0.74 -7.76 5.03
N GLN A 163 0.16 -8.72 5.12
CA GLN A 163 -0.07 -10.11 4.71
C GLN A 163 -1.29 -10.75 5.40
N LYS A 164 -1.50 -10.48 6.70
CA LYS A 164 -2.62 -10.98 7.51
C LYS A 164 -3.75 -9.96 7.66
N TYR A 165 -4.08 -9.19 6.67
CA TYR A 165 -5.17 -8.18 6.59
C TYR A 165 -5.31 -7.25 7.80
N HIS A 166 -5.12 -7.71 9.02
CA HIS A 166 -5.27 -7.01 10.30
C HIS A 166 -6.60 -6.22 10.38
N LEU A 167 -7.69 -6.87 9.98
CA LEU A 167 -9.03 -6.31 10.16
C LEU A 167 -9.45 -6.46 11.62
N ILE A 168 -10.20 -5.48 12.11
CA ILE A 168 -10.80 -5.53 13.45
C ILE A 168 -12.02 -6.45 13.39
N PRO A 169 -12.00 -7.60 14.10
CA PRO A 169 -13.04 -8.64 13.93
C PRO A 169 -14.43 -8.21 14.36
N THR A 170 -14.51 -7.26 15.30
CA THR A 170 -15.80 -6.73 15.83
C THR A 170 -16.40 -5.67 14.93
N TYR A 171 -15.64 -5.11 14.00
CA TYR A 171 -16.07 -4.06 13.06
C TYR A 171 -16.54 -4.69 11.76
N ASN A 172 -17.57 -4.06 11.15
CA ASN A 172 -17.97 -4.41 9.80
C ASN A 172 -16.97 -3.85 8.74
N VAL A 173 -17.21 -4.14 7.47
CA VAL A 173 -16.38 -3.68 6.34
C VAL A 173 -16.25 -2.16 6.34
N LEU A 174 -17.38 -1.44 6.42
CA LEU A 174 -17.36 0.02 6.42
C LEU A 174 -16.52 0.57 7.57
N GLN A 175 -16.75 0.08 8.79
CA GLN A 175 -16.02 0.54 9.98
C GLN A 175 -14.51 0.29 9.88
N ASN A 176 -14.10 -0.87 9.33
CA ASN A 176 -12.68 -1.15 9.08
C ASN A 176 -12.07 -0.17 8.07
N ILE A 177 -12.81 0.16 6.99
CA ILE A 177 -12.31 1.03 5.91
C ILE A 177 -12.19 2.48 6.38
N VAL A 178 -13.23 3.01 7.06
CA VAL A 178 -13.27 4.44 7.43
C VAL A 178 -12.40 4.81 8.62
N MET A 179 -11.85 3.82 9.34
CA MET A 179 -11.08 4.04 10.57
C MET A 179 -9.98 5.10 10.42
N PRO A 180 -9.11 5.10 9.39
CA PRO A 180 -8.09 6.13 9.24
C PRO A 180 -8.66 7.55 9.15
N LEU A 181 -9.83 7.72 8.53
CA LEU A 181 -10.49 9.01 8.40
C LEU A 181 -11.08 9.48 9.73
N LEU A 182 -11.67 8.56 10.51
CA LEU A 182 -12.17 8.86 11.87
C LEU A 182 -11.01 9.30 12.78
N MET A 183 -9.85 8.66 12.66
CA MET A 183 -8.65 9.06 13.41
C MET A 183 -8.11 10.43 13.00
N ARG A 184 -8.47 10.95 11.83
CA ARG A 184 -8.21 12.32 11.37
C ARG A 184 -9.24 13.33 11.88
N GLY A 185 -10.24 12.87 12.66
CA GLY A 185 -11.29 13.70 13.22
C GLY A 185 -12.52 13.91 12.31
N MET A 186 -12.62 13.15 11.20
CA MET A 186 -13.84 13.19 10.38
C MET A 186 -15.03 12.60 11.13
N THR A 187 -16.23 13.11 10.89
CA THR A 187 -17.45 12.45 11.36
C THR A 187 -17.67 11.13 10.63
N LEU A 188 -18.40 10.19 11.24
CA LEU A 188 -18.70 8.90 10.60
C LEU A 188 -19.44 9.10 9.26
N LYS A 189 -20.31 10.10 9.17
CA LYS A 189 -21.04 10.42 7.95
C LYS A 189 -20.08 10.84 6.85
N ASP A 190 -19.23 11.83 7.11
CA ASP A 190 -18.28 12.36 6.12
C ASP A 190 -17.25 11.29 5.70
N ALA A 191 -16.77 10.49 6.67
CA ALA A 191 -15.85 9.39 6.40
C ALA A 191 -16.48 8.30 5.52
N ARG A 192 -17.77 7.96 5.76
CA ARG A 192 -18.54 7.05 4.90
C ARG A 192 -18.65 7.63 3.49
N ASP A 193 -19.13 8.86 3.35
CA ASP A 193 -19.35 9.49 2.05
C ASP A 193 -18.03 9.55 1.25
N ALA A 194 -16.92 9.92 1.87
CA ALA A 194 -15.58 9.94 1.28
C ALA A 194 -15.06 8.54 0.86
N SER A 195 -15.57 7.47 1.47
CA SER A 195 -15.11 6.10 1.23
C SER A 195 -15.87 5.37 0.13
N MET A 196 -17.08 5.83 -0.24
CA MET A 196 -17.98 5.07 -1.11
C MET A 196 -17.39 4.75 -2.47
N ASP A 197 -16.66 5.68 -3.08
CA ASP A 197 -16.00 5.45 -4.38
C ASP A 197 -14.94 4.34 -4.28
N THR A 198 -14.12 4.34 -3.22
CA THR A 198 -13.12 3.29 -2.99
C THR A 198 -13.77 1.93 -2.72
N ILE A 199 -14.86 1.91 -1.95
CA ILE A 199 -15.64 0.71 -1.65
C ILE A 199 -16.24 0.13 -2.93
N ALA A 200 -16.84 0.96 -3.77
CA ALA A 200 -17.44 0.54 -5.04
C ALA A 200 -16.38 0.03 -6.02
N MET A 201 -15.25 0.74 -6.17
CA MET A 201 -14.14 0.34 -7.02
C MET A 201 -13.58 -1.05 -6.68
N LEU A 202 -13.55 -1.41 -5.38
CA LEU A 202 -13.07 -2.70 -4.91
C LEU A 202 -14.15 -3.78 -4.82
N GLY A 203 -15.38 -3.50 -5.31
CA GLY A 203 -16.47 -4.47 -5.33
C GLY A 203 -16.97 -4.86 -3.94
N LEU A 204 -16.96 -3.93 -2.99
CA LEU A 204 -17.34 -4.16 -1.59
C LEU A 204 -18.71 -3.55 -1.21
N ALA A 205 -19.39 -2.89 -2.15
CA ALA A 205 -20.62 -2.13 -1.87
C ALA A 205 -21.73 -2.99 -1.22
N GLU A 206 -21.91 -4.23 -1.68
CA GLU A 206 -22.91 -5.16 -1.12
C GLU A 206 -22.46 -5.85 0.17
N ARG A 207 -21.23 -5.57 0.63
CA ARG A 207 -20.61 -6.22 1.79
C ARG A 207 -20.31 -5.26 2.93
N ILE A 208 -20.74 -4.00 2.83
CA ILE A 208 -20.35 -2.93 3.78
C ILE A 208 -20.72 -3.23 5.23
N ASP A 209 -21.81 -3.99 5.46
CA ASP A 209 -22.30 -4.35 6.79
C ASP A 209 -21.78 -5.70 7.30
N HIS A 210 -21.10 -6.49 6.45
CA HIS A 210 -20.56 -7.79 6.84
C HIS A 210 -19.33 -7.63 7.76
N LYS A 211 -19.15 -8.61 8.64
CA LYS A 211 -17.94 -8.72 9.50
C LYS A 211 -16.85 -9.52 8.79
N PRO A 212 -15.58 -9.38 9.19
CA PRO A 212 -14.47 -10.11 8.58
C PRO A 212 -14.64 -11.63 8.49
N ASN A 213 -15.28 -12.26 9.48
CA ASN A 213 -15.53 -13.71 9.48
C ASN A 213 -16.59 -14.17 8.48
N GLU A 214 -17.35 -13.24 7.90
CA GLU A 214 -18.36 -13.51 6.86
C GLU A 214 -17.81 -13.31 5.45
N LEU A 215 -16.52 -12.96 5.33
CA LEU A 215 -15.84 -12.63 4.08
C LEU A 215 -14.84 -13.71 3.68
N SER A 216 -14.72 -13.96 2.37
CA SER A 216 -13.59 -14.75 1.83
C SER A 216 -12.25 -14.03 2.06
N GLY A 217 -11.13 -14.77 2.01
CA GLY A 217 -9.80 -14.19 2.15
C GLY A 217 -9.52 -13.05 1.15
N GLY A 218 -9.94 -13.22 -0.11
CA GLY A 218 -9.82 -12.17 -1.13
C GLY A 218 -10.69 -10.95 -0.83
N GLN A 219 -11.88 -11.13 -0.24
CA GLN A 219 -12.71 -9.99 0.21
C GLN A 219 -12.06 -9.27 1.39
N GLN A 220 -11.54 -10.00 2.38
CA GLN A 220 -10.80 -9.41 3.51
C GLN A 220 -9.58 -8.61 3.03
N GLN A 221 -8.86 -9.11 2.04
CA GLN A 221 -7.74 -8.40 1.43
C GLN A 221 -8.20 -7.10 0.75
N ARG A 222 -9.29 -7.14 -0.03
CA ARG A 222 -9.86 -5.92 -0.64
C ARG A 222 -10.28 -4.88 0.41
N VAL A 223 -10.82 -5.32 1.56
CA VAL A 223 -11.11 -4.42 2.70
C VAL A 223 -9.82 -3.80 3.25
N ALA A 224 -8.74 -4.57 3.42
CA ALA A 224 -7.46 -4.03 3.87
C ALA A 224 -6.86 -3.04 2.86
N ILE A 225 -6.99 -3.31 1.57
CA ILE A 225 -6.57 -2.40 0.49
C ILE A 225 -7.43 -1.12 0.52
N ALA A 226 -8.75 -1.23 0.63
CA ALA A 226 -9.65 -0.08 0.74
C ALA A 226 -9.27 0.81 1.91
N ARG A 227 -9.03 0.21 3.09
CA ARG A 227 -8.59 0.92 4.30
C ARG A 227 -7.27 1.66 4.07
N ALA A 228 -6.33 1.06 3.37
CA ALA A 228 -5.04 1.69 3.07
C ALA A 228 -5.18 2.88 2.10
N LEU A 229 -6.12 2.81 1.15
CA LEU A 229 -6.30 3.80 0.09
C LEU A 229 -7.21 4.97 0.48
N VAL A 230 -8.20 4.74 1.35
CA VAL A 230 -9.25 5.72 1.65
C VAL A 230 -8.71 7.06 2.16
N GLY A 231 -7.59 7.02 2.88
CA GLY A 231 -6.90 8.20 3.37
C GLY A 231 -6.07 8.94 2.33
N GLN A 232 -6.05 8.48 1.08
CA GLN A 232 -5.23 9.03 -0.01
C GLN A 232 -3.75 9.23 0.40
N PRO A 233 -3.07 8.17 0.86
CA PRO A 233 -1.72 8.28 1.35
C PRO A 233 -0.73 8.68 0.25
N ALA A 234 0.40 9.30 0.61
CA ALA A 234 1.49 9.60 -0.31
C ALA A 234 2.23 8.33 -0.74
N ILE A 235 2.37 7.35 0.17
CA ILE A 235 3.00 6.05 -0.10
C ILE A 235 2.12 4.89 0.37
N LEU A 236 2.18 3.78 -0.36
CA LEU A 236 1.58 2.49 0.02
C LEU A 236 2.69 1.49 0.30
N LEU A 237 2.67 0.91 1.48
CA LEU A 237 3.57 -0.16 1.89
C LEU A 237 2.81 -1.48 1.90
N ALA A 238 3.28 -2.46 1.13
CA ALA A 238 2.63 -3.76 1.04
C ALA A 238 3.61 -4.89 1.40
N ASP A 239 3.29 -5.62 2.46
CA ASP A 239 4.04 -6.79 2.90
C ASP A 239 3.38 -8.05 2.35
N GLU A 240 3.97 -8.66 1.33
CA GLU A 240 3.47 -9.87 0.66
C GLU A 240 1.94 -9.87 0.40
N PRO A 241 1.41 -8.87 -0.29
CA PRO A 241 -0.05 -8.67 -0.40
C PRO A 241 -0.79 -9.84 -1.06
N THR A 242 -0.07 -10.79 -1.68
CA THR A 242 -0.62 -12.00 -2.30
C THR A 242 -0.31 -13.27 -1.50
N GLY A 243 0.50 -13.19 -0.44
CA GLY A 243 1.00 -14.35 0.30
C GLY A 243 -0.05 -15.12 1.10
N ALA A 244 -1.20 -14.51 1.35
CA ALA A 244 -2.31 -15.14 2.07
C ALA A 244 -3.37 -15.76 1.14
N LEU A 245 -3.22 -15.64 -0.19
CA LEU A 245 -4.09 -16.30 -1.14
C LEU A 245 -3.68 -17.77 -1.29
N ASP A 246 -4.66 -18.66 -1.14
CA ASP A 246 -4.55 -20.11 -1.35
C ASP A 246 -3.88 -20.42 -2.69
N ARG A 247 -2.95 -21.40 -2.70
CA ARG A 247 -2.21 -21.85 -3.89
C ARG A 247 -3.10 -22.29 -5.06
N ASN A 248 -4.34 -22.65 -4.80
CA ASN A 248 -5.30 -23.03 -5.84
C ASN A 248 -5.88 -21.82 -6.58
N SER A 249 -6.03 -20.70 -5.92
CA SER A 249 -6.44 -19.42 -6.53
C SER A 249 -5.32 -18.76 -7.36
N GLY A 250 -4.05 -19.12 -7.12
CA GLY A 250 -2.90 -18.62 -7.88
C GLY A 250 -2.62 -19.35 -9.19
N LYS A 251 -3.23 -20.53 -9.43
CA LYS A 251 -3.06 -21.31 -10.68
C LYS A 251 -4.08 -20.97 -11.76
N GLU A 252 -5.17 -20.30 -11.43
CA GLU A 252 -6.18 -19.85 -12.40
C GLU A 252 -5.87 -18.48 -13.01
N VAL A 253 -4.73 -17.87 -12.66
CA VAL A 253 -4.33 -16.51 -13.07
C VAL A 253 -3.04 -16.53 -13.93
N LEU A 254 -2.48 -17.71 -14.24
CA LEU A 254 -1.44 -17.91 -15.23
C LEU A 254 -2.05 -18.44 -16.51
#